data_ae924911cac7e5d6879c4b61ae79110b
#
_entry.id   ae924911cac7e5d6879c4b61ae79110b
#
_cell.length_a   1.000
_cell.length_b   1.000
_cell.length_c   1.000
_cell.angle_alpha   90.00
_cell.angle_beta   90.00
_cell.angle_gamma   90.00
#
_symmetry.space_group_name_H-M   'P 1'
#
loop_
_entity.id
_entity.type
_entity.pdbx_description
1 polymer ?
#
loop_
_entity_poly.entity_id
_entity_poly.type
_entity_poly.pdbx_seq_one_letter_code
_entity_poly.pdbx_strand_id
1 'polypeptide(L)'
;MTFANGDSTVHFPAGSDRASPARFDVRAFARTAKGNHRETLRLDEFTTEPLSGESIRAVRYLARLESGTMEQLRNLLVTATHKDARITAFLVTWAFEKFWVADALDAVLEANGQPKSHEATEGVARRSRTESVERRGPIRRAITGLIQGVPIIGVHVTSGLVDEWITRAAYDRLETASANPALSSAIATVLGVKARHVAFFDHEARERLADDPRAVSLARRSLERQVWPLGAIDRSDDDRSFFTSFVFGGDEGRERAAEIGRRVAQLPGMDSRVGDAVTRKLRA
;
A
#
# COMPACT_ATOMS: atom_id res chain seq x y z
N MET A 1 -59.64 -46.58 -26.77
CA MET A 1 -58.58 -46.88 -25.79
C MET A 1 -57.50 -45.83 -26.01
N THR A 2 -57.52 -44.82 -25.19
CA THR A 2 -56.63 -43.65 -25.31
C THR A 2 -55.63 -43.68 -24.12
N PHE A 3 -54.35 -43.78 -24.40
CA PHE A 3 -53.31 -43.76 -23.37
C PHE A 3 -52.87 -42.29 -23.13
N ALA A 4 -53.01 -41.85 -21.90
CA ALA A 4 -52.54 -40.57 -21.46
C ALA A 4 -51.03 -40.64 -21.12
N ASN A 5 -50.22 -39.82 -21.78
CA ASN A 5 -48.82 -39.60 -21.44
C ASN A 5 -48.73 -38.61 -20.28
N GLY A 6 -48.25 -39.05 -19.12
CA GLY A 6 -47.93 -38.18 -18.01
C GLY A 6 -46.52 -37.58 -18.23
N ASP A 7 -46.47 -36.26 -18.41
CA ASP A 7 -45.27 -35.48 -18.48
C ASP A 7 -44.83 -35.11 -17.07
N SER A 8 -43.77 -35.73 -16.55
CA SER A 8 -43.13 -35.43 -15.25
C SER A 8 -41.97 -34.50 -15.46
N THR A 9 -42.27 -33.20 -15.55
CA THR A 9 -41.22 -32.15 -15.51
C THR A 9 -40.67 -32.02 -14.09
N VAL A 10 -39.46 -32.51 -13.90
CA VAL A 10 -38.69 -32.29 -12.67
C VAL A 10 -38.22 -30.85 -12.65
N HIS A 11 -38.78 -30.06 -11.74
CA HIS A 11 -38.42 -28.66 -11.51
C HIS A 11 -37.19 -28.62 -10.60
N PHE A 12 -36.00 -28.29 -11.16
CA PHE A 12 -34.83 -27.97 -10.35
C PHE A 12 -34.98 -26.52 -9.83
N PRO A 13 -34.83 -26.29 -8.51
CA PRO A 13 -34.83 -24.94 -8.00
C PRO A 13 -33.61 -24.19 -8.54
N ALA A 14 -33.86 -23.00 -9.11
CA ALA A 14 -32.80 -22.08 -9.55
C ALA A 14 -31.85 -21.79 -8.40
N GLY A 15 -30.61 -22.23 -8.54
CA GLY A 15 -29.54 -21.89 -7.62
C GLY A 15 -29.37 -20.39 -7.59
N SER A 16 -29.34 -19.82 -6.40
CA SER A 16 -29.01 -18.41 -6.19
C SER A 16 -27.57 -18.19 -6.69
N ASP A 17 -27.44 -17.65 -7.91
CA ASP A 17 -26.20 -17.10 -8.44
C ASP A 17 -25.74 -15.96 -7.52
N ARG A 18 -24.98 -16.29 -6.49
CA ARG A 18 -24.08 -15.30 -5.86
C ARG A 18 -23.02 -15.01 -6.90
N ALA A 19 -23.23 -13.96 -7.68
CA ALA A 19 -22.23 -13.42 -8.57
C ALA A 19 -20.93 -13.26 -7.77
N SER A 20 -19.93 -14.07 -8.09
CA SER A 20 -18.58 -13.92 -7.54
C SER A 20 -18.12 -12.51 -7.86
N PRO A 21 -17.59 -11.75 -6.90
CA PRO A 21 -17.17 -10.37 -7.18
C PRO A 21 -16.23 -10.38 -8.39
N ALA A 22 -16.52 -9.52 -9.37
CA ALA A 22 -15.79 -9.49 -10.63
C ALA A 22 -14.28 -9.36 -10.34
N ARG A 23 -13.50 -10.31 -10.86
CA ARG A 23 -12.04 -10.34 -10.66
C ARG A 23 -11.42 -9.04 -11.20
N PHE A 24 -10.50 -8.43 -10.43
CA PHE A 24 -9.81 -7.20 -10.86
C PHE A 24 -9.12 -7.37 -12.21
N ASP A 25 -9.43 -6.48 -13.18
CA ASP A 25 -8.84 -6.54 -14.53
C ASP A 25 -7.48 -5.84 -14.57
N VAL A 26 -6.41 -6.62 -14.42
CA VAL A 26 -5.02 -6.13 -14.48
C VAL A 26 -4.66 -5.56 -15.86
N ARG A 27 -5.26 -6.06 -16.96
CA ARG A 27 -5.00 -5.51 -18.30
C ARG A 27 -5.63 -4.14 -18.47
N ALA A 28 -6.85 -3.95 -18.00
CA ALA A 28 -7.49 -2.63 -17.98
C ALA A 28 -6.72 -1.67 -17.07
N PHE A 29 -6.26 -2.12 -15.90
CA PHE A 29 -5.42 -1.34 -15.00
C PHE A 29 -4.14 -0.85 -15.68
N ALA A 30 -3.40 -1.74 -16.35
CA ALA A 30 -2.17 -1.39 -17.06
C ALA A 30 -2.41 -0.42 -18.22
N ARG A 31 -3.49 -0.61 -18.99
CA ARG A 31 -3.85 0.31 -20.10
C ARG A 31 -4.24 1.71 -19.63
N THR A 32 -4.75 1.84 -18.41
CA THR A 32 -5.20 3.10 -17.84
C THR A 32 -4.26 3.61 -16.75
N ALA A 33 -3.01 3.13 -16.75
CA ALA A 33 -1.99 3.55 -15.80
C ALA A 33 -1.84 5.08 -15.77
N LYS A 34 -1.78 5.63 -14.55
CA LYS A 34 -1.68 7.07 -14.32
C LYS A 34 -0.23 7.48 -14.18
N GLY A 35 0.18 8.47 -14.96
CA GLY A 35 1.53 9.04 -14.89
C GLY A 35 1.50 10.54 -15.11
N ASN A 36 2.58 11.22 -14.78
CA ASN A 36 2.77 12.66 -14.89
C ASN A 36 1.57 13.50 -14.40
N HIS A 37 1.53 13.73 -13.09
CA HIS A 37 0.44 14.51 -12.49
C HIS A 37 0.68 16.01 -12.47
N ARG A 38 1.90 16.51 -12.82
CA ARG A 38 2.32 17.91 -12.67
C ARG A 38 1.37 18.89 -13.34
N GLU A 39 0.85 18.55 -14.52
CA GLU A 39 -0.06 19.42 -15.29
C GLU A 39 -1.46 19.57 -14.64
N THR A 40 -1.81 18.66 -13.75
CA THR A 40 -3.11 18.69 -13.01
C THR A 40 -2.99 19.32 -11.65
N LEU A 41 -1.77 19.63 -11.19
CA LEU A 41 -1.52 20.23 -9.87
C LEU A 41 -1.60 21.77 -9.98
N ARG A 42 -2.16 22.38 -8.97
CA ARG A 42 -2.31 23.85 -8.82
C ARG A 42 -1.07 24.42 -8.14
N LEU A 43 0.11 24.22 -8.75
CA LEU A 43 1.41 24.50 -8.12
C LEU A 43 1.67 25.99 -7.86
N ASP A 44 1.14 26.87 -8.70
CA ASP A 44 1.24 28.33 -8.58
C ASP A 44 0.58 28.88 -7.31
N GLU A 45 -0.43 28.19 -6.79
CA GLU A 45 -1.13 28.62 -5.57
C GLU A 45 -0.26 28.52 -4.31
N PHE A 46 0.72 27.62 -4.29
CA PHE A 46 1.67 27.54 -3.16
C PHE A 46 2.58 28.76 -3.02
N THR A 47 2.70 29.60 -4.05
CA THR A 47 3.44 30.87 -3.95
C THR A 47 2.70 31.91 -3.13
N THR A 48 1.36 31.86 -3.13
CA THR A 48 0.50 32.78 -2.36
C THR A 48 0.10 32.21 -1.00
N GLU A 49 -0.09 30.89 -0.94
CA GLU A 49 -0.45 30.17 0.28
C GLU A 49 0.53 29.01 0.54
N PRO A 50 1.76 29.30 1.03
CA PRO A 50 2.76 28.27 1.26
C PRO A 50 2.36 27.33 2.41
N LEU A 51 2.80 26.09 2.31
CA LEU A 51 2.56 25.08 3.33
C LEU A 51 3.34 25.36 4.61
N SER A 52 2.79 24.95 5.76
CA SER A 52 3.50 24.97 7.04
C SER A 52 4.71 24.02 7.00
N GLY A 53 5.69 24.26 7.88
CA GLY A 53 6.87 23.40 8.01
C GLY A 53 6.51 21.95 8.37
N GLU A 54 5.44 21.74 9.15
CA GLU A 54 4.93 20.41 9.48
C GLU A 54 4.35 19.70 8.24
N SER A 55 3.52 20.40 7.45
CA SER A 55 2.96 19.88 6.19
C SER A 55 4.06 19.55 5.18
N ILE A 56 5.06 20.42 5.03
CA ILE A 56 6.24 20.19 4.19
C ILE A 56 6.98 18.93 4.62
N ARG A 57 7.18 18.73 5.93
CA ARG A 57 7.83 17.53 6.45
C ARG A 57 7.03 16.27 6.14
N ALA A 58 5.71 16.34 6.29
CA ALA A 58 4.82 15.23 5.98
C ALA A 58 4.81 14.89 4.47
N VAL A 59 4.71 15.88 3.59
CA VAL A 59 4.83 15.72 2.12
C VAL A 59 6.16 15.07 1.76
N ARG A 60 7.27 15.56 2.33
CA ARG A 60 8.61 14.99 2.08
C ARG A 60 8.71 13.55 2.54
N TYR A 61 8.15 13.21 3.70
CA TYR A 61 8.16 11.83 4.18
C TYR A 61 7.38 10.90 3.25
N LEU A 62 6.16 11.31 2.83
CA LEU A 62 5.34 10.55 1.89
C LEU A 62 6.02 10.40 0.53
N ALA A 63 6.60 11.48 -0.03
CA ALA A 63 7.36 11.41 -1.29
C ALA A 63 8.49 10.37 -1.23
N ARG A 64 9.20 10.30 -0.11
CA ARG A 64 10.26 9.30 0.11
C ARG A 64 9.71 7.88 0.24
N LEU A 65 8.53 7.67 0.83
CA LEU A 65 7.90 6.35 0.87
C LEU A 65 7.50 5.89 -0.53
N GLU A 66 6.83 6.77 -1.29
CA GLU A 66 6.37 6.46 -2.64
C GLU A 66 7.57 6.20 -3.59
N SER A 67 8.65 6.98 -3.50
CA SER A 67 9.88 6.77 -4.32
C SER A 67 10.62 5.47 -3.97
N GLY A 68 10.51 4.97 -2.74
CA GLY A 68 11.11 3.70 -2.30
C GLY A 68 10.48 2.45 -2.91
N THR A 69 9.35 2.60 -3.62
CA THR A 69 8.58 1.47 -4.18
C THR A 69 9.37 0.66 -5.21
N MET A 70 10.24 1.29 -6.00
CA MET A 70 11.07 0.57 -6.99
C MET A 70 12.04 -0.42 -6.32
N GLU A 71 12.60 -0.07 -5.18
CA GLU A 71 13.43 -0.98 -4.39
C GLU A 71 12.58 -2.11 -3.78
N GLN A 72 11.41 -1.76 -3.26
CA GLN A 72 10.45 -2.74 -2.76
C GLN A 72 10.03 -3.72 -3.86
N LEU A 73 9.73 -3.25 -5.07
CA LEU A 73 9.41 -4.10 -6.23
C LEU A 73 10.52 -5.11 -6.52
N ARG A 74 11.78 -4.66 -6.56
CA ARG A 74 12.93 -5.59 -6.75
C ARG A 74 12.96 -6.67 -5.67
N ASN A 75 12.72 -6.31 -4.42
CA ASN A 75 12.69 -7.25 -3.30
C ASN A 75 11.52 -8.26 -3.41
N LEU A 76 10.38 -7.87 -3.95
CA LEU A 76 9.25 -8.76 -4.20
C LEU A 76 9.54 -9.74 -5.35
N LEU A 77 10.14 -9.24 -6.44
CA LEU A 77 10.40 -10.02 -7.65
C LEU A 77 11.54 -11.05 -7.53
N VAL A 78 12.38 -10.98 -6.51
CA VAL A 78 13.38 -12.04 -6.21
C VAL A 78 12.79 -13.23 -5.44
N THR A 79 11.51 -13.17 -5.05
CA THR A 79 10.78 -14.26 -4.38
C THR A 79 9.90 -15.04 -5.36
N ALA A 80 9.14 -16.03 -4.90
CA ALA A 80 8.19 -16.76 -5.74
C ALA A 80 7.09 -15.87 -6.38
N THR A 81 6.98 -14.61 -5.97
CA THR A 81 5.99 -13.65 -6.52
C THR A 81 6.17 -13.41 -8.02
N HIS A 82 7.41 -13.45 -8.54
CA HIS A 82 7.67 -13.30 -9.98
C HIS A 82 7.07 -14.43 -10.84
N LYS A 83 6.74 -15.57 -10.25
CA LYS A 83 6.15 -16.72 -10.97
C LYS A 83 4.67 -16.52 -11.28
N ASP A 84 4.02 -15.60 -10.58
CA ASP A 84 2.63 -15.22 -10.87
C ASP A 84 2.63 -14.03 -11.84
N ALA A 85 2.32 -14.31 -13.10
CA ALA A 85 2.35 -13.31 -14.17
C ALA A 85 1.33 -12.16 -13.91
N ARG A 86 0.17 -12.46 -13.32
CA ARG A 86 -0.87 -11.48 -13.01
C ARG A 86 -0.42 -10.52 -11.91
N ILE A 87 0.14 -11.06 -10.83
CA ILE A 87 0.70 -10.25 -9.74
C ILE A 87 1.88 -9.42 -10.26
N THR A 88 2.79 -10.01 -11.04
CA THR A 88 3.93 -9.29 -11.61
C THR A 88 3.48 -8.12 -12.50
N ALA A 89 2.52 -8.34 -13.38
CA ALA A 89 1.98 -7.27 -14.25
C ALA A 89 1.35 -6.14 -13.43
N PHE A 90 0.61 -6.45 -12.37
CA PHE A 90 0.09 -5.44 -11.46
C PHE A 90 1.22 -4.68 -10.76
N LEU A 91 2.17 -5.37 -10.14
CA LEU A 91 3.23 -4.76 -9.34
C LEU A 91 4.12 -3.81 -10.18
N VAL A 92 4.38 -4.13 -11.45
CA VAL A 92 5.13 -3.25 -12.36
C VAL A 92 4.36 -1.95 -12.62
N THR A 93 3.06 -2.06 -12.92
CA THR A 93 2.20 -0.88 -13.15
C THR A 93 2.00 -0.06 -11.87
N TRP A 94 1.80 -0.73 -10.74
CA TRP A 94 1.71 -0.10 -9.41
C TRP A 94 2.98 0.70 -9.08
N ALA A 95 4.17 0.12 -9.30
CA ALA A 95 5.43 0.82 -9.05
C ALA A 95 5.63 2.02 -10.01
N PHE A 96 5.21 1.91 -11.26
CA PHE A 96 5.17 3.02 -12.22
C PHE A 96 4.27 4.16 -11.71
N GLU A 97 3.05 3.87 -11.27
CA GLU A 97 2.13 4.90 -10.74
C GLU A 97 2.67 5.55 -9.47
N LYS A 98 3.26 4.77 -8.56
CA LYS A 98 3.87 5.31 -7.32
C LYS A 98 5.09 6.19 -7.61
N PHE A 99 5.87 5.90 -8.65
CA PHE A 99 6.92 6.80 -9.11
C PHE A 99 6.37 8.19 -9.47
N TRP A 100 5.24 8.24 -10.20
CA TRP A 100 4.61 9.50 -10.58
C TRP A 100 3.90 10.19 -9.39
N VAL A 101 3.41 9.44 -8.43
CA VAL A 101 2.91 10.00 -7.16
C VAL A 101 4.06 10.66 -6.39
N ALA A 102 5.24 10.04 -6.33
CA ALA A 102 6.42 10.65 -5.70
C ALA A 102 6.83 11.95 -6.42
N ASP A 103 6.84 11.95 -7.77
CA ASP A 103 7.13 13.15 -8.58
C ASP A 103 6.11 14.27 -8.33
N ALA A 104 4.83 13.95 -8.17
CA ALA A 104 3.80 14.92 -7.83
C ALA A 104 4.04 15.58 -6.47
N LEU A 105 4.43 14.77 -5.46
CA LEU A 105 4.76 15.29 -4.12
C LEU A 105 6.06 16.10 -4.14
N ASP A 106 7.04 15.71 -4.94
CA ASP A 106 8.25 16.50 -5.15
C ASP A 106 7.95 17.84 -5.84
N ALA A 107 7.00 17.87 -6.80
CA ALA A 107 6.54 19.12 -7.40
C ALA A 107 5.88 20.06 -6.37
N VAL A 108 5.11 19.53 -5.41
CA VAL A 108 4.56 20.31 -4.29
C VAL A 108 5.69 20.87 -3.42
N LEU A 109 6.74 20.08 -3.13
CA LEU A 109 7.90 20.58 -2.39
C LEU A 109 8.62 21.70 -3.15
N GLU A 110 8.89 21.52 -4.43
CA GLU A 110 9.54 22.52 -5.31
C GLU A 110 8.73 23.84 -5.34
N ALA A 111 7.40 23.75 -5.48
CA ALA A 111 6.51 24.92 -5.47
C ALA A 111 6.51 25.69 -4.12
N ASN A 112 6.89 25.01 -3.03
CA ASN A 112 7.11 25.62 -1.70
C ASN A 112 8.58 26.02 -1.45
N GLY A 113 9.42 26.10 -2.49
CA GLY A 113 10.83 26.48 -2.36
C GLY A 113 11.70 25.41 -1.66
N GLN A 114 11.27 24.17 -1.63
CA GLN A 114 11.96 23.08 -0.96
C GLN A 114 12.68 22.18 -1.96
N PRO A 115 13.85 21.61 -1.61
CA PRO A 115 14.50 20.61 -2.43
C PRO A 115 13.64 19.33 -2.53
N LYS A 116 13.80 18.57 -3.62
CA LYS A 116 13.16 17.29 -3.81
C LYS A 116 13.47 16.32 -2.66
N SER A 117 12.58 15.40 -2.42
CA SER A 117 12.65 14.48 -1.28
C SER A 117 13.95 13.66 -1.22
N HIS A 118 14.52 13.28 -2.38
CA HIS A 118 15.76 12.50 -2.45
C HIS A 118 17.02 13.37 -2.29
N GLU A 119 17.02 14.63 -2.69
CA GLU A 119 18.15 15.55 -2.58
C GLU A 119 18.44 15.92 -1.11
N ALA A 120 17.40 16.03 -0.29
CA ALA A 120 17.52 16.40 1.12
C ALA A 120 18.18 15.32 2.02
N THR A 121 18.62 14.18 1.48
CA THR A 121 19.07 13.01 2.28
C THR A 121 20.49 12.54 1.92
N GLU A 122 21.23 13.23 1.07
CA GLU A 122 22.57 12.82 0.66
C GLU A 122 23.64 13.13 1.70
N GLY A 123 23.51 12.57 2.90
CA GLY A 123 24.60 12.45 3.85
C GLY A 123 25.30 11.08 3.69
N VAL A 124 26.63 11.07 3.78
CA VAL A 124 27.54 9.93 3.59
C VAL A 124 27.15 8.64 4.36
N ALA A 125 26.36 8.75 5.44
CA ALA A 125 25.93 7.63 6.27
C ALA A 125 24.93 6.68 5.58
N ARG A 126 24.19 7.13 4.55
CA ARG A 126 23.18 6.31 3.86
C ARG A 126 23.80 5.33 2.88
N ARG A 127 24.84 5.74 2.14
CA ARG A 127 25.55 4.86 1.18
C ARG A 127 26.15 3.65 1.88
N SER A 128 26.76 3.85 3.04
CA SER A 128 27.40 2.77 3.80
C SER A 128 26.41 1.76 4.39
N ARG A 129 25.21 2.19 4.84
CA ARG A 129 24.17 1.28 5.36
C ARG A 129 23.49 0.50 4.24
N THR A 130 23.13 1.15 3.15
CA THR A 130 22.47 0.53 2.00
C THR A 130 23.39 -0.52 1.36
N GLU A 131 24.68 -0.22 1.15
CA GLU A 131 25.66 -1.18 0.63
C GLU A 131 25.90 -2.37 1.55
N SER A 132 25.92 -2.19 2.88
CA SER A 132 26.13 -3.28 3.82
C SER A 132 24.90 -4.19 3.98
N VAL A 133 23.68 -3.62 3.89
CA VAL A 133 22.41 -4.35 3.89
C VAL A 133 22.20 -5.04 2.54
N GLU A 134 22.55 -4.40 1.42
CA GLU A 134 22.49 -5.01 0.08
C GLU A 134 23.42 -6.22 -0.05
N ARG A 135 24.61 -6.21 0.56
CA ARG A 135 25.55 -7.35 0.46
C ARG A 135 25.13 -8.61 1.22
N ARG A 136 24.37 -8.50 2.31
CA ARG A 136 23.95 -9.65 3.14
C ARG A 136 22.44 -9.93 3.15
N GLY A 137 21.63 -8.94 2.77
CA GLY A 137 20.17 -9.00 2.82
C GLY A 137 19.52 -9.75 1.65
N PRO A 138 19.89 -9.51 0.38
CA PRO A 138 19.23 -10.10 -0.78
C PRO A 138 19.33 -11.62 -0.83
N ILE A 139 20.50 -12.17 -0.58
CA ILE A 139 20.75 -13.63 -0.64
C ILE A 139 19.94 -14.34 0.46
N ARG A 140 19.93 -13.81 1.67
CA ARG A 140 19.17 -14.40 2.78
C ARG A 140 17.66 -14.26 2.58
N ARG A 141 17.18 -13.12 2.05
CA ARG A 141 15.77 -12.89 1.69
C ARG A 141 15.34 -13.77 0.52
N ALA A 142 16.16 -13.89 -0.53
CA ALA A 142 15.91 -14.76 -1.66
C ALA A 142 15.83 -16.24 -1.24
N ILE A 143 16.74 -16.72 -0.41
CA ILE A 143 16.71 -18.09 0.14
C ILE A 143 15.46 -18.29 0.99
N THR A 144 15.13 -17.36 1.88
CA THR A 144 13.91 -17.45 2.71
C THR A 144 12.65 -17.41 1.85
N GLY A 145 12.60 -16.55 0.83
CA GLY A 145 11.47 -16.44 -0.10
C GLY A 145 11.32 -17.68 -1.00
N LEU A 146 12.41 -18.31 -1.41
CA LEU A 146 12.39 -19.56 -2.16
C LEU A 146 11.88 -20.74 -1.32
N ILE A 147 12.25 -20.81 -0.03
CA ILE A 147 11.78 -21.82 0.92
C ILE A 147 10.29 -21.66 1.23
N GLN A 148 9.79 -20.42 1.24
CA GLN A 148 8.37 -20.13 1.52
C GLN A 148 7.43 -20.49 0.34
N GLY A 149 7.94 -20.53 -0.89
CA GLY A 149 7.18 -20.91 -2.08
C GLY A 149 6.04 -19.93 -2.42
N VAL A 150 5.01 -20.43 -3.11
CA VAL A 150 3.84 -19.65 -3.56
C VAL A 150 3.07 -18.93 -2.43
N PRO A 151 2.93 -19.51 -1.22
CA PRO A 151 2.25 -18.82 -0.10
C PRO A 151 2.81 -17.45 0.27
N ILE A 152 4.07 -17.13 -0.10
CA ILE A 152 4.68 -15.80 0.14
C ILE A 152 3.93 -14.67 -0.60
N ILE A 153 3.25 -14.99 -1.70
CA ILE A 153 2.46 -14.01 -2.45
C ILE A 153 1.34 -13.46 -1.57
N GLY A 154 0.66 -14.34 -0.82
CA GLY A 154 -0.35 -13.92 0.17
C GLY A 154 0.19 -12.94 1.20
N VAL A 155 1.43 -13.15 1.66
CA VAL A 155 2.10 -12.20 2.57
C VAL A 155 2.32 -10.85 1.91
N HIS A 156 2.83 -10.84 0.67
CA HIS A 156 3.15 -9.59 -0.03
C HIS A 156 1.91 -8.76 -0.34
N VAL A 157 0.83 -9.38 -0.84
CA VAL A 157 -0.41 -8.66 -1.15
C VAL A 157 -1.11 -8.18 0.11
N THR A 158 -1.08 -8.95 1.21
CA THR A 158 -1.65 -8.54 2.49
C THR A 158 -0.85 -7.39 3.11
N SER A 159 0.48 -7.45 3.08
CA SER A 159 1.32 -6.35 3.57
C SER A 159 1.16 -5.09 2.72
N GLY A 160 1.04 -5.23 1.39
CA GLY A 160 0.75 -4.13 0.49
C GLY A 160 -0.60 -3.47 0.79
N LEU A 161 -1.64 -4.26 1.08
CA LEU A 161 -2.96 -3.76 1.46
C LEU A 161 -2.90 -2.92 2.76
N VAL A 162 -2.25 -3.45 3.78
CA VAL A 162 -2.11 -2.74 5.06
C VAL A 162 -1.32 -1.44 4.89
N ASP A 163 -0.26 -1.46 4.09
CA ASP A 163 0.53 -0.26 3.77
C ASP A 163 -0.30 0.81 3.03
N GLU A 164 -1.15 0.40 2.09
CA GLU A 164 -2.05 1.33 1.41
C GLU A 164 -3.07 1.97 2.37
N TRP A 165 -3.58 1.23 3.37
CA TRP A 165 -4.44 1.81 4.40
C TRP A 165 -3.70 2.81 5.30
N ILE A 166 -2.45 2.49 5.67
CA ILE A 166 -1.60 3.37 6.49
C ILE A 166 -1.26 4.66 5.75
N THR A 167 -0.82 4.54 4.49
CA THR A 167 -0.46 5.72 3.69
C THR A 167 -1.70 6.56 3.37
N ARG A 168 -2.88 5.95 3.13
CA ARG A 168 -4.12 6.69 3.00
C ARG A 168 -4.43 7.51 4.26
N ALA A 169 -4.34 6.89 5.44
CA ALA A 169 -4.55 7.61 6.71
C ALA A 169 -3.59 8.80 6.88
N ALA A 170 -2.36 8.67 6.36
CA ALA A 170 -1.39 9.77 6.36
C ALA A 170 -1.78 10.90 5.40
N TYR A 171 -2.29 10.60 4.21
CA TYR A 171 -2.82 11.61 3.28
C TYR A 171 -4.06 12.31 3.84
N ASP A 172 -5.01 11.55 4.40
CA ASP A 172 -6.22 12.11 5.04
C ASP A 172 -5.83 13.06 6.22
N ARG A 173 -4.81 12.69 7.01
CA ARG A 173 -4.28 13.54 8.09
C ARG A 173 -3.59 14.79 7.55
N LEU A 174 -2.79 14.66 6.49
CA LEU A 174 -2.09 15.77 5.86
C LEU A 174 -3.08 16.78 5.28
N GLU A 175 -4.12 16.33 4.61
CA GLU A 175 -5.20 17.19 4.09
C GLU A 175 -5.86 18.00 5.22
N THR A 176 -6.28 17.31 6.30
CA THR A 176 -6.92 17.96 7.45
C THR A 176 -5.99 18.93 8.15
N ALA A 177 -4.69 18.58 8.31
CA ALA A 177 -3.74 19.42 9.03
C ALA A 177 -3.31 20.67 8.26
N SER A 178 -3.23 20.59 6.93
CA SER A 178 -2.77 21.71 6.11
C SER A 178 -3.85 22.76 5.87
N ALA A 179 -5.12 22.33 5.77
CA ALA A 179 -6.27 23.16 5.36
C ALA A 179 -6.02 23.98 4.07
N ASN A 180 -5.08 23.53 3.22
CA ASN A 180 -4.65 24.21 1.99
C ASN A 180 -5.38 23.61 0.78
N PRO A 181 -6.16 24.41 0.00
CA PRO A 181 -6.98 23.88 -1.11
C PRO A 181 -6.15 23.27 -2.25
N ALA A 182 -4.97 23.82 -2.55
CA ALA A 182 -4.10 23.27 -3.60
C ALA A 182 -3.55 21.91 -3.18
N LEU A 183 -3.16 21.74 -1.90
CA LEU A 183 -2.72 20.46 -1.38
C LEU A 183 -3.86 19.44 -1.32
N SER A 184 -5.08 19.84 -0.92
CA SER A 184 -6.25 18.96 -0.95
C SER A 184 -6.53 18.46 -2.37
N SER A 185 -6.42 19.32 -3.39
CA SER A 185 -6.55 18.90 -4.81
C SER A 185 -5.46 17.89 -5.22
N ALA A 186 -4.20 18.12 -4.81
CA ALA A 186 -3.11 17.19 -5.07
C ALA A 186 -3.33 15.84 -4.37
N ILE A 187 -3.75 15.84 -3.12
CA ILE A 187 -4.07 14.64 -2.35
C ILE A 187 -5.23 13.87 -2.99
N ALA A 188 -6.29 14.55 -3.43
CA ALA A 188 -7.42 13.91 -4.12
C ALA A 188 -6.94 13.17 -5.40
N THR A 189 -6.04 13.76 -6.17
CA THR A 189 -5.41 13.13 -7.34
C THR A 189 -4.65 11.86 -6.94
N VAL A 190 -3.81 11.93 -5.92
CA VAL A 190 -3.04 10.78 -5.40
C VAL A 190 -3.97 9.69 -4.88
N LEU A 191 -4.97 10.02 -4.08
CA LEU A 191 -5.93 9.06 -3.54
C LEU A 191 -6.76 8.38 -4.63
N GLY A 192 -7.07 9.08 -5.74
CA GLY A 192 -7.70 8.50 -6.92
C GLY A 192 -6.84 7.41 -7.59
N VAL A 193 -5.52 7.58 -7.62
CA VAL A 193 -4.58 6.55 -8.09
C VAL A 193 -4.56 5.38 -7.10
N LYS A 194 -4.35 5.66 -5.81
CA LYS A 194 -4.22 4.65 -4.75
C LYS A 194 -5.48 3.81 -4.52
N ALA A 195 -6.67 4.33 -4.82
CA ALA A 195 -7.91 3.57 -4.72
C ALA A 195 -7.90 2.29 -5.56
N ARG A 196 -7.24 2.33 -6.73
CA ARG A 196 -7.09 1.15 -7.61
C ARG A 196 -6.08 0.15 -7.06
N HIS A 197 -5.04 0.64 -6.37
CA HIS A 197 -4.06 -0.20 -5.68
C HIS A 197 -4.74 -0.98 -4.54
N VAL A 198 -5.50 -0.28 -3.71
CA VAL A 198 -6.28 -0.90 -2.62
C VAL A 198 -7.24 -1.96 -3.16
N ALA A 199 -7.98 -1.66 -4.25
CA ALA A 199 -8.93 -2.60 -4.83
C ALA A 199 -8.26 -3.92 -5.27
N PHE A 200 -7.08 -3.84 -5.88
CA PHE A 200 -6.33 -5.04 -6.26
C PHE A 200 -5.80 -5.79 -5.05
N PHE A 201 -5.11 -5.10 -4.14
CA PHE A 201 -4.51 -5.74 -2.98
C PHE A 201 -5.57 -6.37 -2.06
N ASP A 202 -6.74 -5.73 -1.88
CA ASP A 202 -7.84 -6.30 -1.07
C ASP A 202 -8.38 -7.58 -1.69
N HIS A 203 -8.65 -7.56 -3.00
CA HIS A 203 -9.12 -8.73 -3.73
C HIS A 203 -8.13 -9.91 -3.62
N GLU A 204 -6.85 -9.68 -3.96
CA GLU A 204 -5.83 -10.73 -3.95
C GLU A 204 -5.51 -11.23 -2.53
N ALA A 205 -5.49 -10.34 -1.54
CA ALA A 205 -5.26 -10.75 -0.16
C ALA A 205 -6.37 -11.66 0.33
N ARG A 206 -7.64 -11.30 0.08
CA ARG A 206 -8.79 -12.12 0.50
C ARG A 206 -8.81 -13.48 -0.19
N GLU A 207 -8.63 -13.53 -1.51
CA GLU A 207 -8.58 -14.81 -2.24
C GLU A 207 -7.48 -15.72 -1.68
N ARG A 208 -6.25 -15.21 -1.58
CA ARG A 208 -5.11 -16.06 -1.19
C ARG A 208 -5.11 -16.47 0.28
N LEU A 209 -5.67 -15.65 1.16
CA LEU A 209 -5.81 -16.01 2.57
C LEU A 209 -6.98 -16.97 2.79
N ALA A 210 -8.06 -16.91 1.99
CA ALA A 210 -9.16 -17.85 2.11
C ALA A 210 -8.77 -19.27 1.68
N ASP A 211 -7.90 -19.39 0.68
CA ASP A 211 -7.60 -20.67 0.03
C ASP A 211 -6.35 -21.37 0.60
N ASP A 212 -5.47 -20.67 1.34
CA ASP A 212 -4.19 -21.21 1.78
C ASP A 212 -3.88 -20.93 3.27
N PRO A 213 -4.08 -21.93 4.17
CA PRO A 213 -3.74 -21.80 5.59
C PRO A 213 -2.25 -21.50 5.87
N ARG A 214 -1.35 -21.88 4.94
CA ARG A 214 0.08 -21.57 5.05
C ARG A 214 0.33 -20.09 4.74
N ALA A 215 -0.36 -19.53 3.75
CA ALA A 215 -0.32 -18.09 3.48
C ALA A 215 -0.84 -17.30 4.68
N VAL A 216 -1.94 -17.73 5.31
CA VAL A 216 -2.46 -17.13 6.57
C VAL A 216 -1.40 -17.14 7.65
N SER A 217 -0.79 -18.29 7.95
CA SER A 217 0.23 -18.40 9.01
C SER A 217 1.44 -17.50 8.76
N LEU A 218 1.89 -17.40 7.52
CA LEU A 218 3.01 -16.54 7.13
C LEU A 218 2.64 -15.05 7.20
N ALA A 219 1.44 -14.68 6.72
CA ALA A 219 0.94 -13.31 6.75
C ALA A 219 0.77 -12.81 8.19
N ARG A 220 0.14 -13.60 9.09
CA ARG A 220 0.03 -13.28 10.53
C ARG A 220 1.39 -12.94 11.11
N ARG A 221 2.38 -13.82 10.94
CA ARG A 221 3.74 -13.63 11.44
C ARG A 221 4.43 -12.42 10.85
N SER A 222 4.18 -12.12 9.57
CA SER A 222 4.71 -10.93 8.88
C SER A 222 4.13 -9.66 9.48
N LEU A 223 2.81 -9.55 9.56
CA LEU A 223 2.11 -8.38 10.10
C LEU A 223 2.52 -8.07 11.54
N GLU A 224 2.67 -9.10 12.38
CA GLU A 224 3.12 -8.97 13.77
C GLU A 224 4.57 -8.46 13.90
N ARG A 225 5.43 -8.63 12.88
CA ARG A 225 6.86 -8.26 12.93
C ARG A 225 7.21 -7.03 12.09
N GLN A 226 6.38 -6.69 11.13
CA GLN A 226 6.64 -5.61 10.17
C GLN A 226 6.80 -4.25 10.88
N VAL A 227 7.74 -3.44 10.37
CA VAL A 227 7.85 -2.01 10.67
C VAL A 227 6.99 -1.25 9.66
N TRP A 228 6.14 -0.37 10.14
CA TRP A 228 5.19 0.38 9.33
C TRP A 228 5.52 1.87 9.25
N PRO A 229 5.18 2.55 8.13
CA PRO A 229 4.80 1.96 6.82
C PRO A 229 5.93 1.19 6.18
N LEU A 230 5.65 0.47 5.08
CA LEU A 230 6.70 -0.21 4.30
C LEU A 230 7.76 0.81 3.84
N GLY A 231 9.04 0.46 3.98
CA GLY A 231 10.15 1.38 3.71
C GLY A 231 10.52 2.31 4.87
N ALA A 232 9.76 2.32 5.97
CA ALA A 232 10.10 3.13 7.15
C ALA A 232 11.40 2.67 7.84
N ILE A 233 11.78 1.40 7.70
CA ILE A 233 13.03 0.87 8.28
C ILE A 233 14.28 1.59 7.77
N ASP A 234 14.22 2.16 6.55
CA ASP A 234 15.32 2.87 5.92
C ASP A 234 15.31 4.37 6.26
N ARG A 235 14.40 4.82 7.14
CA ARG A 235 14.27 6.19 7.60
C ARG A 235 14.99 6.40 8.94
N SER A 236 15.33 7.66 9.23
CA SER A 236 15.87 8.03 10.55
C SER A 236 14.83 7.79 11.64
N ASP A 237 15.30 7.61 12.88
CA ASP A 237 14.41 7.48 14.03
C ASP A 237 13.53 8.73 14.21
N ASP A 238 14.10 9.92 13.95
CA ASP A 238 13.38 11.19 14.01
C ASP A 238 12.27 11.27 12.95
N ASP A 239 12.52 10.83 11.72
CA ASP A 239 11.50 10.78 10.66
C ASP A 239 10.39 9.77 11.00
N ARG A 240 10.72 8.62 11.57
CA ARG A 240 9.75 7.62 12.00
C ARG A 240 8.89 8.14 13.15
N SER A 241 9.52 8.70 14.18
CA SER A 241 8.83 9.33 15.31
C SER A 241 7.89 10.44 14.86
N PHE A 242 8.37 11.30 13.95
CA PHE A 242 7.53 12.34 13.37
C PHE A 242 6.31 11.73 12.66
N PHE A 243 6.50 10.76 11.77
CA PHE A 243 5.39 10.14 11.04
C PHE A 243 4.37 9.50 11.99
N THR A 244 4.83 8.74 12.97
CA THR A 244 3.98 8.10 13.97
C THR A 244 3.17 9.14 14.74
N SER A 245 3.81 10.19 15.23
CA SER A 245 3.16 11.26 15.98
C SER A 245 2.18 12.07 15.14
N PHE A 246 2.56 12.37 13.88
CA PHE A 246 1.74 13.15 12.96
C PHE A 246 0.46 12.40 12.56
N VAL A 247 0.56 11.12 12.22
CA VAL A 247 -0.57 10.33 11.70
C VAL A 247 -1.39 9.70 12.83
N PHE A 248 -0.72 9.15 13.84
CA PHE A 248 -1.32 8.29 14.85
C PHE A 248 -1.27 8.89 16.28
N GLY A 249 -0.81 10.13 16.41
CA GLY A 249 -0.82 10.87 17.66
C GLY A 249 -2.21 11.38 18.04
N GLY A 250 -2.39 11.71 19.34
CA GLY A 250 -3.67 12.20 19.86
C GLY A 250 -4.80 11.18 19.81
N ASP A 251 -6.03 11.61 20.13
CA ASP A 251 -7.21 10.71 20.18
C ASP A 251 -7.63 10.25 18.79
N GLU A 252 -7.72 11.16 17.84
CA GLU A 252 -8.06 10.82 16.45
C GLU A 252 -7.03 9.89 15.80
N GLY A 253 -5.75 10.12 16.07
CA GLY A 253 -4.69 9.24 15.56
C GLY A 253 -4.76 7.84 16.16
N ARG A 254 -5.08 7.72 17.44
CA ARG A 254 -5.34 6.43 18.09
C ARG A 254 -6.51 5.69 17.45
N GLU A 255 -7.58 6.41 17.12
CA GLU A 255 -8.75 5.82 16.45
C GLU A 255 -8.40 5.38 15.01
N ARG A 256 -7.62 6.16 14.25
CA ARG A 256 -7.13 5.74 12.91
C ARG A 256 -6.31 4.44 13.00
N ALA A 257 -5.41 4.34 13.99
CA ALA A 257 -4.63 3.11 14.19
C ALA A 257 -5.53 1.91 14.55
N ALA A 258 -6.52 2.13 15.42
CA ALA A 258 -7.48 1.10 15.81
C ALA A 258 -8.35 0.64 14.63
N GLU A 259 -8.78 1.57 13.77
CA GLU A 259 -9.56 1.24 12.56
C GLU A 259 -8.74 0.35 11.60
N ILE A 260 -7.47 0.66 11.37
CA ILE A 260 -6.59 -0.19 10.57
C ILE A 260 -6.48 -1.58 11.19
N GLY A 261 -6.30 -1.67 12.52
CA GLY A 261 -6.28 -2.95 13.24
C GLY A 261 -7.58 -3.76 13.07
N ARG A 262 -8.75 -3.10 13.16
CA ARG A 262 -10.06 -3.75 12.91
C ARG A 262 -10.15 -4.31 11.51
N ARG A 263 -9.73 -3.55 10.48
CA ARG A 263 -9.71 -4.02 9.10
C ARG A 263 -8.79 -5.22 8.91
N VAL A 264 -7.62 -5.21 9.55
CA VAL A 264 -6.72 -6.37 9.53
C VAL A 264 -7.39 -7.59 10.14
N ALA A 265 -8.08 -7.45 11.29
CA ALA A 265 -8.78 -8.55 11.94
C ALA A 265 -9.92 -9.16 11.10
N GLN A 266 -10.45 -8.40 10.11
CA GLN A 266 -11.52 -8.85 9.20
C GLN A 266 -11.00 -9.57 7.95
N LEU A 267 -9.70 -9.66 7.74
CA LEU A 267 -9.13 -10.44 6.64
C LEU A 267 -9.27 -11.95 6.92
N PRO A 268 -9.44 -12.79 5.89
CA PRO A 268 -9.56 -14.23 6.07
C PRO A 268 -8.40 -14.82 6.91
N GLY A 269 -8.74 -15.60 7.93
CA GLY A 269 -7.76 -16.23 8.82
C GLY A 269 -7.02 -15.30 9.77
N MET A 270 -7.35 -13.99 9.79
CA MET A 270 -6.86 -13.04 10.80
C MET A 270 -7.83 -12.98 11.99
N ASP A 271 -7.38 -12.40 13.10
CA ASP A 271 -8.17 -12.22 14.32
C ASP A 271 -7.80 -10.88 15.00
N SER A 272 -8.48 -10.56 16.10
CA SER A 272 -8.23 -9.34 16.88
C SER A 272 -6.80 -9.25 17.39
N ARG A 273 -6.15 -10.37 17.72
CA ARG A 273 -4.76 -10.40 18.21
C ARG A 273 -3.79 -9.84 17.17
N VAL A 274 -3.97 -10.20 15.88
CA VAL A 274 -3.14 -9.68 14.78
C VAL A 274 -3.46 -8.20 14.56
N GLY A 275 -4.75 -7.83 14.56
CA GLY A 275 -5.17 -6.44 14.45
C GLY A 275 -4.58 -5.55 15.56
N ASP A 276 -4.64 -6.01 16.81
CA ASP A 276 -4.07 -5.31 17.96
C ASP A 276 -2.55 -5.19 17.88
N ALA A 277 -1.86 -6.21 17.31
CA ALA A 277 -0.42 -6.15 17.09
C ALA A 277 -0.06 -5.06 16.08
N VAL A 278 -0.81 -4.95 14.98
CA VAL A 278 -0.64 -3.87 13.99
C VAL A 278 -0.92 -2.51 14.63
N THR A 279 -2.04 -2.37 15.36
CA THR A 279 -2.40 -1.12 16.06
C THR A 279 -1.29 -0.65 16.99
N ARG A 280 -0.72 -1.54 17.81
CA ARG A 280 0.40 -1.20 18.71
C ARG A 280 1.62 -0.71 17.94
N LYS A 281 1.96 -1.33 16.81
CA LYS A 281 3.11 -0.95 15.99
C LYS A 281 2.94 0.39 15.28
N LEU A 282 1.72 0.78 14.93
CA LEU A 282 1.42 2.10 14.36
C LEU A 282 1.56 3.21 15.39
N ARG A 283 1.55 2.89 16.68
CA ARG A 283 1.62 3.83 17.80
C ARG A 283 2.97 3.83 18.53
N ALA A 284 3.88 2.94 18.16
CA ALA A 284 5.21 2.82 18.73
C ALA A 284 6.21 3.69 17.98
#